data_acdc4f05d68104d50a70cc973beb371b
#
_entry.id   acdc4f05d68104d50a70cc973beb371b
#
_cell.length_a   1.000
_cell.length_b   1.000
_cell.length_c   1.000
_cell.angle_alpha   90.00
_cell.angle_beta   90.00
_cell.angle_gamma   90.00
#
_symmetry.space_group_name_H-M   'P 1'
#
loop_
_entity.id
_entity.type
_entity.pdbx_description
1 polymer ?
#
loop_
_entity_poly.entity_id
_entity_poly.type
_entity_poly.pdbx_seq_one_letter_code
_entity_poly.pdbx_strand_id
1 'polypeptide(L)'
;LGSKEYKETLKEVCLDIIKGSESADNEATVVSVFELEIFTLIKEVLGLKYYPEKEKSVSTERHVAKGRIDSKVGALVIEFKQPSSFNTSKKKKSATSQIIEYLEGLYAENETDYLGIVTDGVECQVVNMVLGKIFKGSYENLNYKHLDLLIRNIVLLDKIALTPENLVKDFC
;
A
#
# COMPACT_ATOMS: atom_id res chain seq x y z
N LEU A 1 -5.53 -2.06 17.91
CA LEU A 1 -5.21 -0.86 17.12
C LEU A 1 -5.68 0.39 17.89
N GLY A 2 -4.82 1.41 18.03
CA GLY A 2 -5.18 2.69 18.68
C GLY A 2 -4.66 2.89 20.11
N SER A 3 -4.03 1.91 20.74
CA SER A 3 -3.35 2.11 22.02
C SER A 3 -2.14 3.06 21.88
N LYS A 4 -1.69 3.64 22.99
CA LYS A 4 -0.47 4.46 23.01
C LYS A 4 0.75 3.65 22.57
N GLU A 5 0.86 2.43 23.06
CA GLU A 5 1.93 1.48 22.74
C GLU A 5 1.98 1.17 21.24
N TYR A 6 0.84 0.81 20.64
CA TYR A 6 0.73 0.58 19.19
C TYR A 6 1.20 1.79 18.36
N LYS A 7 0.83 3.00 18.79
CA LYS A 7 1.25 4.22 18.11
C LYS A 7 2.76 4.45 18.19
N GLU A 8 3.38 4.19 19.34
CA GLU A 8 4.83 4.29 19.48
C GLU A 8 5.55 3.24 18.62
N THR A 9 5.07 2.00 18.61
CA THR A 9 5.60 0.96 17.70
C THR A 9 5.52 1.39 16.24
N LEU A 10 4.39 1.96 15.80
CA LEU A 10 4.28 2.48 14.42
C LEU A 10 5.27 3.60 14.11
N LYS A 11 5.60 4.43 15.08
CA LYS A 11 6.62 5.49 14.88
C LYS A 11 8.02 4.91 14.73
N GLU A 12 8.35 3.89 15.54
CA GLU A 12 9.64 3.19 15.45
C GLU A 12 9.79 2.51 14.10
N VAL A 13 8.82 1.71 13.70
CA VAL A 13 8.79 1.05 12.38
C VAL A 13 8.89 2.08 11.24
N CYS A 14 8.19 3.20 11.34
CA CYS A 14 8.27 4.26 10.34
C CYS A 14 9.69 4.84 10.24
N LEU A 15 10.35 5.09 11.36
CA LEU A 15 11.73 5.58 11.38
C LEU A 15 12.72 4.59 10.78
N ASP A 16 12.53 3.29 11.02
CA ASP A 16 13.38 2.25 10.48
C ASP A 16 13.20 2.08 8.96
N ILE A 17 11.95 2.17 8.48
CA ILE A 17 11.66 2.24 7.03
C ILE A 17 12.36 3.44 6.39
N ILE A 18 12.24 4.64 6.96
CA ILE A 18 12.85 5.86 6.42
C ILE A 18 14.36 5.70 6.36
N LYS A 19 15.02 5.33 7.46
CA LYS A 19 16.48 5.15 7.53
C LYS A 19 16.98 4.11 6.54
N GLY A 20 16.32 2.96 6.46
CA GLY A 20 16.67 1.91 5.52
C GLY A 20 16.50 2.36 4.07
N SER A 21 15.44 3.11 3.77
CA SER A 21 15.17 3.63 2.42
C SER A 21 16.09 4.77 2.02
N GLU A 22 16.50 5.65 2.94
CA GLU A 22 17.50 6.69 2.68
C GLU A 22 18.88 6.11 2.30
N SER A 23 19.21 4.94 2.82
CA SER A 23 20.45 4.22 2.50
C SER A 23 20.32 3.20 1.35
N ALA A 24 19.14 3.08 0.75
CA ALA A 24 18.90 2.14 -0.34
C ALA A 24 19.52 2.62 -1.66
N ASP A 25 20.14 1.70 -2.39
CA ASP A 25 20.75 1.99 -3.70
C ASP A 25 19.76 1.93 -4.87
N ASN A 26 18.65 1.25 -4.67
CA ASN A 26 17.65 1.01 -5.72
C ASN A 26 16.26 0.71 -5.14
N GLU A 27 15.27 0.63 -6.04
CA GLU A 27 13.86 0.36 -5.70
C GLU A 27 13.67 -0.99 -5.00
N ALA A 28 14.36 -2.04 -5.44
CA ALA A 28 14.23 -3.36 -4.83
C ALA A 28 14.68 -3.37 -3.35
N THR A 29 15.66 -2.56 -2.99
CA THR A 29 16.09 -2.37 -1.60
C THR A 29 15.01 -1.62 -0.79
N VAL A 30 14.38 -0.59 -1.36
CA VAL A 30 13.25 0.11 -0.72
C VAL A 30 12.09 -0.86 -0.44
N VAL A 31 11.72 -1.67 -1.44
CA VAL A 31 10.69 -2.73 -1.29
C VAL A 31 11.05 -3.67 -0.15
N SER A 32 12.29 -4.17 -0.14
CA SER A 32 12.74 -5.14 0.87
C SER A 32 12.72 -4.57 2.28
N VAL A 33 13.17 -3.34 2.47
CA VAL A 33 13.13 -2.64 3.77
C VAL A 33 11.68 -2.47 4.23
N PHE A 34 10.84 -1.92 3.35
CA PHE A 34 9.44 -1.65 3.68
C PHE A 34 8.67 -2.93 4.02
N GLU A 35 8.81 -3.96 3.19
CA GLU A 35 8.14 -5.25 3.40
C GLU A 35 8.61 -5.95 4.68
N LEU A 36 9.91 -5.92 4.98
CA LEU A 36 10.46 -6.53 6.18
C LEU A 36 9.86 -5.90 7.44
N GLU A 37 9.86 -4.58 7.52
CA GLU A 37 9.35 -3.86 8.68
C GLU A 37 7.83 -4.04 8.85
N ILE A 38 7.06 -3.92 7.76
CA ILE A 38 5.61 -4.14 7.79
C ILE A 38 5.28 -5.60 8.09
N PHE A 39 6.02 -6.56 7.52
CA PHE A 39 5.81 -7.97 7.76
C PHE A 39 6.07 -8.35 9.22
N THR A 40 7.16 -7.84 9.80
CA THR A 40 7.50 -8.04 11.21
C THR A 40 6.40 -7.47 12.10
N LEU A 41 5.96 -6.25 11.84
CA LEU A 41 4.87 -5.61 12.58
C LEU A 41 3.58 -6.43 12.53
N ILE A 42 3.15 -6.85 11.36
CA ILE A 42 1.90 -7.60 11.17
C ILE A 42 1.98 -8.97 11.82
N LYS A 43 3.08 -9.70 11.61
CA LYS A 43 3.25 -11.06 12.12
C LYS A 43 3.50 -11.10 13.62
N GLU A 44 4.45 -10.31 14.12
CA GLU A 44 4.94 -10.44 15.49
C GLU A 44 4.12 -9.61 16.47
N VAL A 45 3.67 -8.42 16.07
CA VAL A 45 2.90 -7.52 16.94
C VAL A 45 1.40 -7.79 16.85
N LEU A 46 0.87 -8.03 15.65
CA LEU A 46 -0.56 -8.23 15.44
C LEU A 46 -0.95 -9.71 15.34
N GLY A 47 0.01 -10.63 15.24
CA GLY A 47 -0.24 -12.08 15.12
C GLY A 47 -0.98 -12.48 13.83
N LEU A 48 -0.96 -11.62 12.79
CA LEU A 48 -1.68 -11.84 11.56
C LEU A 48 -0.79 -12.46 10.48
N LYS A 49 -1.40 -13.19 9.55
CA LYS A 49 -0.73 -13.67 8.34
C LYS A 49 -0.81 -12.58 7.27
N TYR A 50 0.32 -12.31 6.63
CA TYR A 50 0.44 -11.32 5.56
C TYR A 50 1.10 -11.97 4.34
N TYR A 51 0.40 -11.97 3.21
CA TYR A 51 0.89 -12.54 1.96
C TYR A 51 0.56 -11.56 0.81
N PRO A 52 1.47 -10.64 0.46
CA PRO A 52 1.24 -9.75 -0.67
C PRO A 52 1.26 -10.52 -1.99
N GLU A 53 0.34 -10.21 -2.88
CA GLU A 53 0.42 -10.61 -4.28
C GLU A 53 1.46 -9.72 -4.96
N LYS A 54 2.59 -10.30 -5.35
CA LYS A 54 3.68 -9.58 -6.04
C LYS A 54 3.48 -9.61 -7.55
N GLU A 55 3.91 -8.53 -8.19
CA GLU A 55 4.01 -8.43 -9.64
C GLU A 55 2.72 -8.78 -10.42
N LYS A 56 1.56 -8.41 -9.88
CA LYS A 56 0.30 -8.64 -10.57
C LYS A 56 0.22 -7.77 -11.83
N SER A 57 0.05 -8.41 -12.97
CA SER A 57 -0.25 -7.72 -14.23
C SER A 57 -1.71 -7.25 -14.22
N VAL A 58 -1.92 -5.97 -14.51
CA VAL A 58 -3.26 -5.42 -14.75
C VAL A 58 -3.45 -5.28 -16.25
N SER A 59 -4.45 -5.97 -16.80
CA SER A 59 -4.86 -5.77 -18.19
C SER A 59 -6.09 -4.87 -18.21
N THR A 60 -6.03 -3.79 -18.96
CA THR A 60 -7.21 -2.98 -19.26
C THR A 60 -7.46 -3.07 -20.76
N GLU A 61 -8.67 -3.47 -21.15
CA GLU A 61 -9.05 -3.52 -22.56
C GLU A 61 -9.06 -2.15 -23.26
N ARG A 62 -9.06 -1.06 -22.51
CA ARG A 62 -9.16 0.31 -23.04
C ARG A 62 -7.90 1.16 -22.94
N HIS A 63 -6.98 0.84 -22.07
CA HIS A 63 -5.68 1.50 -21.97
C HIS A 63 -4.61 0.46 -21.74
N VAL A 64 -3.67 0.37 -22.67
CA VAL A 64 -2.49 -0.50 -22.57
C VAL A 64 -1.52 0.11 -21.53
N ALA A 65 -1.94 0.22 -20.30
CA ALA A 65 -1.02 0.42 -19.21
C ALA A 65 -0.37 -0.94 -18.93
N LYS A 66 0.68 -1.23 -19.70
CA LYS A 66 1.57 -2.37 -19.43
C LYS A 66 2.40 -2.03 -18.20
N GLY A 67 1.80 -2.16 -17.02
CA GLY A 67 2.49 -1.99 -15.77
C GLY A 67 2.34 -3.24 -14.91
N ARG A 68 3.31 -3.47 -14.06
CA ARG A 68 3.24 -4.45 -12.97
C ARG A 68 3.00 -3.70 -11.68
N ILE A 69 2.07 -4.15 -10.88
CA ILE A 69 1.88 -3.69 -9.50
C ILE A 69 2.98 -4.31 -8.65
N ASP A 70 3.73 -3.49 -7.91
CA ASP A 70 4.82 -3.99 -7.08
C ASP A 70 4.32 -4.83 -5.90
N SER A 71 3.27 -4.38 -5.22
CA SER A 71 2.67 -5.12 -4.12
C SER A 71 1.17 -4.87 -4.03
N LYS A 72 0.39 -5.94 -3.86
CA LYS A 72 -1.06 -5.88 -3.67
C LYS A 72 -1.50 -6.80 -2.54
N VAL A 73 -2.31 -6.27 -1.64
CA VAL A 73 -2.92 -7.02 -0.54
C VAL A 73 -4.40 -6.69 -0.47
N GLY A 74 -5.23 -7.61 -0.92
CA GLY A 74 -6.67 -7.35 -1.02
C GLY A 74 -6.98 -6.10 -1.84
N ALA A 75 -7.57 -5.08 -1.25
CA ALA A 75 -7.88 -3.80 -1.89
C ALA A 75 -6.80 -2.72 -1.68
N LEU A 76 -5.65 -3.06 -1.12
CA LEU A 76 -4.50 -2.19 -0.99
C LEU A 76 -3.50 -2.45 -2.12
N VAL A 77 -3.05 -1.39 -2.79
CA VAL A 77 -2.01 -1.41 -3.83
C VAL A 77 -0.86 -0.51 -3.39
N ILE A 78 0.35 -1.01 -3.42
CA ILE A 78 1.55 -0.22 -3.13
C ILE A 78 2.43 -0.19 -4.36
N GLU A 79 2.81 1.00 -4.77
CA GLU A 79 3.76 1.28 -5.84
C GLU A 79 5.02 1.88 -5.24
N PHE A 80 6.12 1.20 -5.39
CA PHE A 80 7.41 1.65 -4.91
C PHE A 80 8.17 2.44 -5.97
N LYS A 81 9.05 3.31 -5.51
CA LYS A 81 9.94 4.10 -6.38
C LYS A 81 11.36 4.08 -5.81
N GLN A 82 12.30 4.32 -6.70
CA GLN A 82 13.70 4.47 -6.31
C GLN A 82 13.87 5.56 -5.26
N PRO A 83 14.87 5.46 -4.39
CA PRO A 83 15.18 6.48 -3.41
C PRO A 83 15.28 7.86 -4.07
N SER A 84 14.77 8.88 -3.38
CA SER A 84 14.75 10.27 -3.87
C SER A 84 13.99 10.49 -5.19
N SER A 85 13.08 9.57 -5.55
CA SER A 85 12.29 9.72 -6.79
C SER A 85 11.35 10.91 -6.75
N PHE A 86 11.00 11.39 -5.57
CA PHE A 86 10.03 12.48 -5.42
C PHE A 86 10.66 13.88 -5.33
N ASN A 87 11.91 14.02 -5.72
CA ASN A 87 12.61 15.30 -5.75
C ASN A 87 12.16 16.28 -6.84
N THR A 88 11.32 15.82 -7.80
CA THR A 88 10.77 16.65 -8.87
C THR A 88 9.27 16.46 -9.06
N SER A 89 8.56 17.55 -9.38
CA SER A 89 7.12 17.50 -9.68
C SER A 89 6.79 16.58 -10.86
N LYS A 90 7.69 16.44 -11.84
CA LYS A 90 7.49 15.54 -12.99
C LYS A 90 7.46 14.08 -12.55
N LYS A 91 8.40 13.66 -11.70
CA LYS A 91 8.45 12.29 -11.18
C LYS A 91 7.25 12.00 -10.28
N LYS A 92 6.87 12.94 -9.39
CA LYS A 92 5.66 12.84 -8.56
C LYS A 92 4.40 12.64 -9.42
N LYS A 93 4.22 13.44 -10.47
CA LYS A 93 3.09 13.30 -11.40
C LYS A 93 3.08 11.93 -12.11
N SER A 94 4.23 11.48 -12.60
CA SER A 94 4.34 10.18 -13.27
C SER A 94 3.95 9.03 -12.34
N ALA A 95 4.46 9.01 -11.12
CA ALA A 95 4.14 7.99 -10.13
C ALA A 95 2.66 8.02 -9.72
N THR A 96 2.08 9.24 -9.55
CA THR A 96 0.64 9.40 -9.30
C THR A 96 -0.20 8.86 -10.46
N SER A 97 0.17 9.14 -11.70
CA SER A 97 -0.57 8.64 -12.86
C SER A 97 -0.53 7.10 -12.91
N GLN A 98 0.62 6.52 -12.65
CA GLN A 98 0.80 5.07 -12.68
C GLN A 98 -0.09 4.36 -11.64
N ILE A 99 -0.12 4.83 -10.39
CA ILE A 99 -0.98 4.21 -9.37
C ILE A 99 -2.47 4.38 -9.72
N ILE A 100 -2.87 5.53 -10.27
CA ILE A 100 -4.25 5.77 -10.71
C ILE A 100 -4.65 4.78 -11.79
N GLU A 101 -3.81 4.59 -12.82
CA GLU A 101 -4.04 3.63 -13.89
C GLU A 101 -4.22 2.20 -13.34
N TYR A 102 -3.45 1.81 -12.33
CA TYR A 102 -3.61 0.51 -11.67
C TYR A 102 -4.94 0.40 -10.93
N LEU A 103 -5.32 1.42 -10.15
CA LEU A 103 -6.59 1.39 -9.41
C LEU A 103 -7.79 1.35 -10.36
N GLU A 104 -7.77 2.15 -11.43
CA GLU A 104 -8.83 2.18 -12.45
C GLU A 104 -8.92 0.84 -13.19
N GLY A 105 -7.77 0.23 -13.54
CA GLY A 105 -7.73 -1.09 -14.15
C GLY A 105 -8.31 -2.18 -13.26
N LEU A 106 -7.90 -2.20 -11.99
CA LEU A 106 -8.43 -3.16 -11.02
C LEU A 106 -9.94 -2.97 -10.75
N TYR A 107 -10.39 -1.71 -10.71
CA TYR A 107 -11.82 -1.41 -10.55
C TYR A 107 -12.63 -1.89 -11.75
N ALA A 108 -12.12 -1.69 -12.96
CA ALA A 108 -12.78 -2.16 -14.18
C ALA A 108 -12.92 -3.70 -14.22
N GLU A 109 -11.98 -4.42 -13.61
CA GLU A 109 -12.02 -5.89 -13.53
C GLU A 109 -12.95 -6.41 -12.42
N ASN A 110 -13.02 -5.73 -11.28
CA ASN A 110 -13.60 -6.30 -10.06
C ASN A 110 -14.74 -5.46 -9.45
N GLU A 111 -15.01 -4.26 -9.98
CA GLU A 111 -15.98 -3.29 -9.43
C GLU A 111 -15.78 -3.00 -7.92
N THR A 112 -14.52 -3.08 -7.46
CA THR A 112 -14.12 -2.93 -6.07
C THR A 112 -13.26 -1.67 -5.91
N ASP A 113 -13.53 -0.88 -4.89
CA ASP A 113 -12.71 0.28 -4.54
C ASP A 113 -11.36 -0.16 -3.96
N TYR A 114 -10.31 0.61 -4.29
CA TYR A 114 -8.94 0.32 -3.88
C TYR A 114 -8.29 1.52 -3.19
N LEU A 115 -7.39 1.23 -2.27
CA LEU A 115 -6.46 2.19 -1.69
C LEU A 115 -5.09 2.02 -2.36
N GLY A 116 -4.56 3.09 -2.94
CA GLY A 116 -3.22 3.15 -3.50
C GLY A 116 -2.27 3.92 -2.60
N ILE A 117 -1.06 3.44 -2.45
CA ILE A 117 0.05 4.14 -1.81
C ILE A 117 1.22 4.15 -2.79
N VAL A 118 1.75 5.34 -3.07
CA VAL A 118 3.00 5.52 -3.82
C VAL A 118 4.06 5.97 -2.84
N THR A 119 5.20 5.30 -2.78
CA THR A 119 6.26 5.65 -1.82
C THR A 119 7.66 5.33 -2.37
N ASP A 120 8.65 6.12 -1.94
CA ASP A 120 10.07 5.81 -2.07
C ASP A 120 10.70 5.44 -0.70
N GLY A 121 9.84 5.16 0.27
CA GLY A 121 10.20 4.84 1.65
C GLY A 121 10.46 6.06 2.54
N VAL A 122 10.57 7.26 1.96
CA VAL A 122 10.79 8.53 2.69
C VAL A 122 9.60 9.47 2.53
N GLU A 123 9.13 9.65 1.30
CA GLU A 123 7.88 10.35 1.00
C GLU A 123 6.82 9.36 0.52
N CYS A 124 5.55 9.72 0.69
CA CYS A 124 4.44 8.94 0.15
C CYS A 124 3.28 9.83 -0.27
N GLN A 125 2.44 9.27 -1.15
CA GLN A 125 1.13 9.80 -1.49
C GLN A 125 0.08 8.72 -1.34
N VAL A 126 -1.04 9.07 -0.73
CA VAL A 126 -2.22 8.21 -0.66
C VAL A 126 -3.18 8.58 -1.78
N VAL A 127 -3.64 7.58 -2.51
CA VAL A 127 -4.66 7.72 -3.54
C VAL A 127 -5.81 6.79 -3.20
N ASN A 128 -6.96 7.35 -2.91
CA ASN A 128 -8.14 6.60 -2.51
C ASN A 128 -9.15 6.53 -3.65
N MET A 129 -9.73 5.38 -3.86
CA MET A 129 -10.86 5.19 -4.77
C MET A 129 -12.13 5.00 -3.91
N VAL A 130 -13.18 5.72 -4.24
CA VAL A 130 -14.49 5.62 -3.57
C VAL A 130 -15.58 5.62 -4.63
N LEU A 131 -16.33 4.55 -4.73
CA LEU A 131 -17.36 4.35 -5.76
C LEU A 131 -16.82 4.61 -7.18
N GLY A 132 -15.63 4.08 -7.47
CA GLY A 132 -14.93 4.23 -8.73
C GLY A 132 -14.34 5.63 -9.00
N LYS A 133 -14.42 6.57 -8.04
CA LYS A 133 -13.86 7.92 -8.18
C LYS A 133 -12.54 8.05 -7.43
N ILE A 134 -11.57 8.69 -8.08
CA ILE A 134 -10.22 8.89 -7.53
C ILE A 134 -10.14 10.17 -6.70
N PHE A 135 -9.60 10.04 -5.49
CA PHE A 135 -9.25 11.12 -4.57
C PHE A 135 -7.75 11.02 -4.24
N LYS A 136 -7.00 12.10 -4.53
CA LYS A 136 -5.55 12.16 -4.33
C LYS A 136 -5.22 13.02 -3.12
N GLY A 137 -4.43 12.48 -2.21
CA GLY A 137 -3.74 13.27 -1.19
C GLY A 137 -2.53 14.02 -1.77
N SER A 138 -1.91 14.87 -0.95
CA SER A 138 -0.59 15.46 -1.25
C SER A 138 0.53 14.44 -1.04
N TYR A 139 1.70 14.71 -1.62
CA TYR A 139 2.93 14.04 -1.20
C TYR A 139 3.37 14.59 0.16
N GLU A 140 3.62 13.71 1.08
CA GLU A 140 4.04 14.03 2.45
C GLU A 140 5.17 13.09 2.88
N ASN A 141 5.96 13.51 3.87
CA ASN A 141 6.91 12.60 4.49
C ASN A 141 6.16 11.40 5.09
N LEU A 142 6.70 10.21 4.87
CA LEU A 142 6.17 8.98 5.45
C LEU A 142 6.10 9.15 6.97
N ASN A 143 4.98 8.80 7.55
CA ASN A 143 4.76 8.91 8.99
C ASN A 143 3.83 7.80 9.50
N TYR A 144 3.76 7.64 10.81
CA TYR A 144 3.00 6.58 11.46
C TYR A 144 1.51 6.54 11.06
N LYS A 145 0.90 7.64 10.62
CA LYS A 145 -0.51 7.65 10.18
C LYS A 145 -0.69 6.92 8.84
N HIS A 146 0.30 7.02 7.96
CA HIS A 146 0.30 6.28 6.70
C HIS A 146 0.42 4.78 6.95
N LEU A 147 1.29 4.38 7.91
CA LEU A 147 1.41 2.98 8.31
C LEU A 147 0.13 2.48 9.02
N ASP A 148 -0.48 3.28 9.88
CA ASP A 148 -1.76 2.94 10.52
C ASP A 148 -2.87 2.75 9.48
N LEU A 149 -2.95 3.62 8.47
CA LEU A 149 -3.89 3.48 7.36
C LEU A 149 -3.65 2.18 6.59
N LEU A 150 -2.39 1.88 6.25
CA LEU A 150 -1.99 0.65 5.56
C LEU A 150 -2.37 -0.59 6.39
N ILE A 151 -1.98 -0.65 7.65
CA ILE A 151 -2.26 -1.77 8.55
C ILE A 151 -3.77 -1.98 8.73
N ARG A 152 -4.54 -0.91 8.92
CA ARG A 152 -6.00 -1.02 9.03
C ARG A 152 -6.63 -1.59 7.76
N ASN A 153 -6.15 -1.20 6.59
CA ASN A 153 -6.66 -1.77 5.35
C ASN A 153 -6.31 -3.26 5.22
N ILE A 154 -5.10 -3.68 5.59
CA ILE A 154 -4.73 -5.10 5.62
C ILE A 154 -5.62 -5.88 6.60
N VAL A 155 -5.77 -5.38 7.82
CA VAL A 155 -6.54 -6.07 8.89
C VAL A 155 -8.04 -6.12 8.56
N LEU A 156 -8.59 -5.04 7.98
CA LEU A 156 -10.01 -5.01 7.60
C LEU A 156 -10.30 -6.00 6.45
N LEU A 157 -9.38 -6.17 5.53
CA LEU A 157 -9.54 -7.10 4.41
C LEU A 157 -9.56 -8.57 4.85
N ASP A 158 -8.84 -8.91 5.91
CA ASP A 158 -8.90 -10.26 6.50
C ASP A 158 -10.28 -10.55 7.15
N LYS A 159 -11.05 -9.50 7.43
CA LYS A 159 -12.40 -9.59 8.03
C LYS A 159 -13.56 -9.35 7.06
N ILE A 160 -13.34 -8.77 5.90
CA ILE A 160 -14.41 -8.26 5.01
C ILE A 160 -14.43 -8.95 3.64
N ALA A 161 -13.99 -10.14 3.50
CA ALA A 161 -14.66 -10.96 2.50
C ALA A 161 -16.01 -11.37 3.13
N LEU A 162 -17.06 -10.59 2.91
CA LEU A 162 -18.46 -10.97 3.15
C LEU A 162 -18.85 -12.10 2.18
N THR A 163 -18.02 -13.16 2.16
CA THR A 163 -18.39 -14.38 1.48
C THR A 163 -19.36 -15.15 2.37
N PRO A 164 -20.33 -15.89 1.79
CA PRO A 164 -21.22 -16.74 2.57
C PRO A 164 -20.46 -17.65 3.56
N GLU A 165 -19.25 -18.09 3.21
CA GLU A 165 -18.41 -18.93 4.06
C GLU A 165 -17.86 -18.18 5.28
N ASN A 166 -17.52 -16.90 5.16
CA ASN A 166 -17.05 -16.09 6.28
C ASN A 166 -18.19 -15.67 7.21
N LEU A 167 -19.38 -15.39 6.63
CA LEU A 167 -20.57 -15.15 7.44
C LEU A 167 -20.95 -16.38 8.27
N VAL A 168 -20.83 -17.59 7.73
CA VAL A 168 -21.11 -18.83 8.48
C VAL A 168 -20.11 -19.03 9.61
N LYS A 169 -18.83 -18.69 9.45
CA LYS A 169 -17.81 -18.83 10.51
C LYS A 169 -17.99 -17.85 11.67
N ASP A 170 -18.50 -16.65 11.40
CA ASP A 170 -18.70 -15.61 12.43
C ASP A 170 -20.04 -15.77 13.20
N PHE A 171 -20.96 -16.59 12.69
CA PHE A 171 -22.29 -16.79 13.28
C PHE A 171 -22.62 -18.23 13.72
N CYS A 172 -21.71 -19.17 13.57
CA CYS A 172 -21.77 -20.53 14.07
C CYS A 172 -20.61 -20.87 14.99
#